data_1c79a78046fe36c5ec1feefa15feb0be
#
_entry.id   1c79a78046fe36c5ec1feefa15feb0be
#
_cell.length_a   1.000
_cell.length_b   1.000
_cell.length_c   1.000
_cell.angle_alpha   90.00
_cell.angle_beta   90.00
_cell.angle_gamma   90.00
#
_symmetry.space_group_name_H-M   'P 1'
#
loop_
_entity.id
_entity.type
_entity.pdbx_description
1 polymer ?
#
loop_
_entity_poly.entity_id
_entity_poly.type
_entity_poly.pdbx_seq_one_letter_code
_entity_poly.pdbx_strand_id
1 'polypeptide(L)'
;LGPVSADGVYEIRRGFWVPGGDYIVYVALSESGVPDGTEARTMMLKQAVSVPNLWSDQLETSSVIQAPRIDSLTAPPPADQQLANPYTLGTMRIVPKRVQEYLTSEEISLVFLVYNAGLTASGLPDVHVEYTFNTRGPDGDEYFNRTNPQDFNEQALPQGFDLAAGHQLVAGQAVSLSEFP
;
A
#
# COMPACT_ATOMS: atom_id res chain seq x y z
N LEU A 1 -5.64 20.54 -6.67
CA LEU A 1 -4.29 20.28 -6.17
C LEU A 1 -4.39 20.05 -4.68
N GLY A 2 -3.70 19.01 -4.15
CA GLY A 2 -3.61 18.76 -2.72
C GLY A 2 -2.82 19.87 -1.98
N PRO A 3 -2.71 19.78 -0.65
CA PRO A 3 -1.90 20.72 0.11
C PRO A 3 -0.43 20.64 -0.31
N VAL A 4 0.25 21.77 -0.29
CA VAL A 4 1.70 21.84 -0.51
C VAL A 4 2.39 21.23 0.70
N SER A 5 3.32 20.31 0.46
CA SER A 5 4.18 19.78 1.54
C SER A 5 5.15 20.87 2.05
N ALA A 6 5.77 20.66 3.22
CA ALA A 6 6.68 21.62 3.84
C ALA A 6 7.89 21.98 2.96
N ASP A 7 8.24 21.10 2.02
CA ASP A 7 9.31 21.30 1.02
C ASP A 7 8.82 21.95 -0.29
N GLY A 8 7.59 22.46 -0.32
CA GLY A 8 7.03 23.18 -1.47
C GLY A 8 6.56 22.27 -2.62
N VAL A 9 6.44 20.97 -2.40
CA VAL A 9 6.03 19.99 -3.41
C VAL A 9 4.53 19.75 -3.37
N TYR A 10 3.87 19.81 -4.54
CA TYR A 10 2.49 19.35 -4.71
C TYR A 10 2.48 17.86 -5.00
N GLU A 11 1.69 17.13 -4.24
CA GLU A 11 1.50 15.70 -4.45
C GLU A 11 0.09 15.44 -4.99
N ILE A 12 0.03 14.70 -6.11
CA ILE A 12 -1.22 14.26 -6.73
C ILE A 12 -1.22 12.74 -6.71
N ARG A 13 -2.22 12.16 -6.07
CA ARG A 13 -2.43 10.71 -6.03
C ARG A 13 -3.74 10.38 -6.72
N ARG A 14 -3.71 9.39 -7.60
CA ARG A 14 -4.91 8.85 -8.26
C ARG A 14 -4.75 7.35 -8.42
N GLY A 15 -5.79 6.61 -8.07
CA GLY A 15 -5.94 5.21 -8.38
C GLY A 15 -6.78 5.03 -9.65
N PHE A 16 -6.65 3.89 -10.28
CA PHE A 16 -7.52 3.44 -11.35
C PHE A 16 -7.57 1.92 -11.35
N TRP A 17 -8.69 1.38 -11.82
CA TRP A 17 -8.91 -0.05 -11.89
C TRP A 17 -8.51 -0.57 -13.25
N VAL A 18 -7.64 -1.59 -13.27
CA VAL A 18 -7.25 -2.30 -14.49
C VAL A 18 -7.17 -3.80 -14.21
N PRO A 19 -7.47 -4.67 -15.17
CA PRO A 19 -7.18 -6.10 -15.06
C PRO A 19 -5.69 -6.37 -14.90
N GLY A 20 -5.32 -7.59 -14.50
CA GLY A 20 -3.94 -8.05 -14.56
C GLY A 20 -3.39 -7.96 -15.99
N GLY A 21 -2.13 -7.53 -16.13
CA GLY A 21 -1.49 -7.38 -17.44
C GLY A 21 -0.36 -6.35 -17.44
N ASP A 22 0.27 -6.20 -18.60
CA ASP A 22 1.36 -5.25 -18.81
C ASP A 22 0.83 -3.96 -19.42
N TYR A 23 1.16 -2.83 -18.82
CA TYR A 23 0.67 -1.51 -19.19
C TYR A 23 1.82 -0.53 -19.38
N ILE A 24 1.57 0.49 -20.19
CA ILE A 24 2.39 1.69 -20.25
C ILE A 24 1.54 2.85 -19.75
N VAL A 25 1.92 3.42 -18.62
CA VAL A 25 1.25 4.57 -18.02
C VAL A 25 1.92 5.84 -18.52
N TYR A 26 1.12 6.75 -19.03
CA TYR A 26 1.54 8.12 -19.41
C TYR A 26 0.93 9.10 -18.43
N VAL A 27 1.77 9.99 -17.89
CA VAL A 27 1.31 11.12 -17.07
C VAL A 27 1.73 12.40 -17.77
N ALA A 28 0.76 13.19 -18.22
CA ALA A 28 0.99 14.47 -18.86
C ALA A 28 0.61 15.60 -17.88
N LEU A 29 1.51 16.57 -17.75
CA LEU A 29 1.28 17.82 -17.04
C LEU A 29 1.39 18.96 -18.02
N SER A 30 0.40 19.84 -18.04
CA SER A 30 0.39 21.02 -18.89
C SER A 30 0.03 22.26 -18.08
N GLU A 31 0.65 23.38 -18.37
CA GLU A 31 0.25 24.67 -17.82
C GLU A 31 -1.17 25.03 -18.28
N SER A 32 -1.97 25.55 -17.36
CA SER A 32 -3.29 26.10 -17.66
C SER A 32 -3.29 27.61 -17.39
N GLY A 33 -4.14 28.37 -18.13
CA GLY A 33 -4.24 29.83 -17.97
C GLY A 33 -3.06 30.57 -18.53
N VAL A 34 -2.42 30.03 -19.55
CA VAL A 34 -1.34 30.71 -20.31
C VAL A 34 -1.96 31.80 -21.17
N PRO A 35 -1.36 33.03 -21.24
CA PRO A 35 -1.86 34.10 -22.08
C PRO A 35 -1.95 33.71 -23.57
N ASP A 36 -2.91 34.30 -24.27
CA ASP A 36 -3.05 34.11 -25.73
C ASP A 36 -1.74 34.38 -26.48
N GLY A 37 -1.37 33.45 -27.36
CA GLY A 37 -0.13 33.54 -28.16
C GLY A 37 1.12 33.00 -27.45
N THR A 38 0.98 32.49 -26.22
CA THR A 38 2.08 31.84 -25.50
C THR A 38 1.88 30.31 -25.54
N GLU A 39 2.95 29.57 -25.86
CA GLU A 39 2.89 28.08 -25.78
C GLU A 39 2.91 27.60 -24.34
N ALA A 40 1.93 26.74 -23.99
CA ALA A 40 1.89 26.10 -22.70
C ALA A 40 3.04 25.08 -22.55
N ARG A 41 3.76 25.15 -21.44
CA ARG A 41 4.77 24.14 -21.14
C ARG A 41 4.08 22.82 -20.79
N THR A 42 4.53 21.75 -21.41
CA THR A 42 4.01 20.41 -21.21
C THR A 42 5.14 19.45 -20.85
N MET A 43 4.90 18.61 -19.88
CA MET A 43 5.80 17.52 -19.48
C MET A 43 5.04 16.20 -19.58
N MET A 44 5.71 15.17 -20.09
CA MET A 44 5.17 13.82 -20.14
C MET A 44 6.12 12.84 -19.46
N LEU A 45 5.59 12.04 -18.55
CA LEU A 45 6.25 10.88 -17.97
C LEU A 45 5.66 9.61 -18.59
N LYS A 46 6.52 8.61 -18.80
CA LYS A 46 6.15 7.29 -19.32
C LYS A 46 6.74 6.23 -18.40
N GLN A 47 5.89 5.32 -17.92
CA GLN A 47 6.28 4.23 -17.02
C GLN A 47 5.67 2.92 -17.49
N ALA A 48 6.49 1.86 -17.62
CA ALA A 48 5.99 0.50 -17.77
C ALA A 48 5.58 -0.04 -16.38
N VAL A 49 4.42 -0.67 -16.32
CA VAL A 49 3.85 -1.24 -15.09
C VAL A 49 3.29 -2.63 -15.42
N SER A 50 3.71 -3.65 -14.70
CA SER A 50 3.09 -4.97 -14.73
C SER A 50 2.15 -5.10 -13.53
N VAL A 51 0.87 -5.35 -13.82
CA VAL A 51 -0.17 -5.56 -12.81
C VAL A 51 -0.40 -7.06 -12.66
N PRO A 52 -0.10 -7.66 -11.51
CA PRO A 52 -0.31 -9.09 -11.30
C PRO A 52 -1.81 -9.44 -11.33
N ASN A 53 -2.12 -10.65 -11.75
CA ASN A 53 -3.48 -11.17 -11.63
C ASN A 53 -3.71 -11.68 -10.21
N LEU A 54 -4.17 -10.80 -9.33
CA LEU A 54 -4.46 -11.14 -7.92
C LEU A 54 -5.76 -11.96 -7.74
N TRP A 55 -6.52 -12.20 -8.82
CA TRP A 55 -7.76 -13.00 -8.81
C TRP A 55 -7.48 -14.39 -9.39
N SER A 56 -6.56 -15.10 -8.76
CA SER A 56 -6.19 -16.48 -9.09
C SER A 56 -6.71 -17.43 -8.00
N ASP A 57 -6.48 -18.73 -8.17
CA ASP A 57 -6.76 -19.74 -7.11
C ASP A 57 -5.58 -19.92 -6.15
N GLN A 58 -4.54 -19.09 -6.25
CA GLN A 58 -3.35 -19.17 -5.41
C GLN A 58 -3.36 -18.06 -4.36
N LEU A 59 -2.81 -18.35 -3.18
CA LEU A 59 -2.57 -17.34 -2.16
C LEU A 59 -1.60 -16.30 -2.71
N GLU A 60 -2.04 -15.05 -2.73
CA GLU A 60 -1.30 -13.91 -3.28
C GLU A 60 -1.30 -12.74 -2.32
N THR A 61 -0.37 -11.81 -2.50
CA THR A 61 -0.35 -10.56 -1.75
C THR A 61 -0.28 -9.36 -2.68
N SER A 62 -0.81 -8.23 -2.23
CA SER A 62 -0.51 -6.96 -2.88
C SER A 62 0.96 -6.58 -2.69
N SER A 63 1.42 -5.54 -3.39
CA SER A 63 2.67 -4.88 -3.02
C SER A 63 2.62 -4.38 -1.58
N VAL A 64 3.76 -4.42 -0.88
CA VAL A 64 3.89 -3.89 0.47
C VAL A 64 3.96 -2.37 0.41
N ILE A 65 3.05 -1.70 1.10
CA ILE A 65 3.06 -0.25 1.28
C ILE A 65 3.89 0.07 2.53
N GLN A 66 4.94 0.83 2.35
CA GLN A 66 5.78 1.34 3.44
C GLN A 66 5.31 2.74 3.82
N ALA A 67 5.03 2.96 5.08
CA ALA A 67 4.52 4.24 5.58
C ALA A 67 5.14 4.59 6.94
N PRO A 68 5.49 5.87 7.16
CA PRO A 68 5.90 6.34 8.48
C PRO A 68 4.71 6.49 9.44
N ARG A 69 3.47 6.43 8.89
CA ARG A 69 2.27 6.71 9.68
C ARG A 69 1.02 6.13 9.04
N ILE A 70 0.14 5.66 9.91
CA ILE A 70 -1.23 5.27 9.58
C ILE A 70 -2.17 6.10 10.45
N ASP A 71 -3.10 6.80 9.79
CA ASP A 71 -4.11 7.63 10.47
C ASP A 71 -5.46 6.88 10.51
N SER A 72 -6.15 6.95 11.64
CA SER A 72 -7.52 6.44 11.77
C SER A 72 -8.53 7.51 11.35
N LEU A 73 -9.47 7.15 10.49
CA LEU A 73 -10.58 7.98 10.07
C LEU A 73 -11.84 7.61 10.86
N THR A 74 -12.72 8.57 11.07
CA THR A 74 -14.03 8.35 11.74
C THR A 74 -15.00 7.54 10.87
N ALA A 75 -14.83 7.58 9.54
CA ALA A 75 -15.61 6.82 8.56
C ALA A 75 -14.78 6.58 7.31
N PRO A 76 -15.05 5.50 6.54
CA PRO A 76 -14.41 5.30 5.25
C PRO A 76 -14.82 6.41 4.25
N PRO A 77 -13.97 6.73 3.27
CA PRO A 77 -14.34 7.67 2.22
C PRO A 77 -15.51 7.10 1.39
N PRO A 78 -16.37 7.97 0.84
CA PRO A 78 -17.39 7.56 -0.10
C PRO A 78 -16.80 6.78 -1.30
N ALA A 79 -17.54 5.84 -1.85
CA ALA A 79 -17.07 4.96 -2.92
C ALA A 79 -16.57 5.71 -4.16
N ASP A 80 -17.21 6.84 -4.51
CA ASP A 80 -16.80 7.70 -5.61
C ASP A 80 -15.49 8.47 -5.35
N GLN A 81 -15.04 8.53 -4.11
CA GLN A 81 -13.78 9.16 -3.71
C GLN A 81 -12.62 8.16 -3.50
N GLN A 82 -12.88 6.86 -3.59
CA GLN A 82 -11.87 5.82 -3.33
C GLN A 82 -10.65 5.97 -4.25
N LEU A 83 -10.85 6.22 -5.55
CA LEU A 83 -9.76 6.41 -6.51
C LEU A 83 -8.95 7.71 -6.30
N ALA A 84 -9.52 8.69 -5.61
CA ALA A 84 -8.80 9.88 -5.18
C ALA A 84 -8.01 9.64 -3.87
N ASN A 85 -8.37 8.58 -3.12
CA ASN A 85 -7.76 8.18 -1.85
C ASN A 85 -7.24 6.74 -1.91
N PRO A 86 -6.31 6.39 -2.83
CA PRO A 86 -5.93 5.01 -3.13
C PRO A 86 -5.25 4.29 -1.95
N TYR A 87 -4.73 5.04 -0.99
CA TYR A 87 -4.08 4.51 0.21
C TYR A 87 -5.00 4.52 1.44
N THR A 88 -6.32 4.53 1.23
CA THR A 88 -7.28 4.42 2.32
C THR A 88 -8.03 3.08 2.22
N LEU A 89 -7.89 2.25 3.25
CA LEU A 89 -8.51 0.94 3.37
C LEU A 89 -9.53 1.00 4.52
N GLY A 90 -10.81 1.06 4.19
CA GLY A 90 -11.86 1.29 5.19
C GLY A 90 -11.62 2.61 5.95
N THR A 91 -11.45 2.53 7.26
CA THR A 91 -11.15 3.68 8.13
C THR A 91 -9.65 3.91 8.36
N MET A 92 -8.80 3.15 7.72
CA MET A 92 -7.35 3.24 7.85
C MET A 92 -6.78 4.02 6.66
N ARG A 93 -6.17 5.18 6.92
CA ARG A 93 -5.47 5.98 5.92
C ARG A 93 -3.98 5.81 6.07
N ILE A 94 -3.36 5.12 5.12
CA ILE A 94 -1.93 4.92 5.02
C ILE A 94 -1.31 6.16 4.40
N VAL A 95 -0.26 6.70 5.00
CA VAL A 95 0.48 7.87 4.50
C VAL A 95 1.86 7.39 4.00
N PRO A 96 1.98 6.95 2.74
CA PRO A 96 3.24 6.41 2.23
C PRO A 96 4.33 7.48 2.17
N LYS A 97 5.57 7.08 2.41
CA LYS A 97 6.75 7.94 2.27
C LYS A 97 7.15 8.02 0.80
N ARG A 98 7.44 9.23 0.30
CA ARG A 98 7.85 9.44 -1.11
C ARG A 98 9.22 8.82 -1.41
N VAL A 99 10.14 8.96 -0.47
CA VAL A 99 11.47 8.36 -0.53
C VAL A 99 11.51 7.26 0.52
N GLN A 100 11.86 6.05 0.11
CA GLN A 100 11.89 4.86 0.98
C GLN A 100 13.21 4.81 1.79
N GLU A 101 13.56 5.94 2.40
CA GLU A 101 14.69 6.09 3.30
C GLU A 101 14.16 6.44 4.68
N TYR A 102 14.58 5.70 5.68
CA TYR A 102 14.16 5.85 7.06
C TYR A 102 15.37 6.06 7.95
N LEU A 103 15.23 6.92 8.94
CA LEU A 103 16.20 7.06 10.01
C LEU A 103 15.96 5.99 11.06
N THR A 104 17.01 5.59 11.77
CA THR A 104 16.89 4.63 12.88
C THR A 104 16.01 5.13 14.04
N SER A 105 15.76 6.44 14.11
CA SER A 105 14.82 7.05 15.08
C SER A 105 13.37 7.03 14.65
N GLU A 106 13.07 6.54 13.42
CA GLU A 106 11.71 6.49 12.87
C GLU A 106 11.08 5.12 13.13
N GLU A 107 9.77 5.07 12.90
CA GLU A 107 8.98 3.84 12.80
C GLU A 107 8.62 3.61 11.34
N ILE A 108 8.61 2.35 10.92
CA ILE A 108 8.08 1.92 9.63
C ILE A 108 6.83 1.07 9.83
N SER A 109 5.75 1.44 9.17
CA SER A 109 4.56 0.59 9.04
C SER A 109 4.58 -0.11 7.69
N LEU A 110 4.47 -1.43 7.70
CA LEU A 110 4.36 -2.28 6.52
C LEU A 110 2.90 -2.72 6.40
N VAL A 111 2.24 -2.44 5.28
CA VAL A 111 0.83 -2.80 5.06
C VAL A 111 0.66 -3.44 3.70
N PHE A 112 -0.06 -4.55 3.64
CA PHE A 112 -0.44 -5.20 2.39
C PHE A 112 -1.75 -5.98 2.54
N LEU A 113 -2.35 -6.32 1.41
CA LEU A 113 -3.56 -7.14 1.33
C LEU A 113 -3.17 -8.58 1.01
N VAL A 114 -3.91 -9.53 1.60
CA VAL A 114 -3.81 -10.95 1.28
C VAL A 114 -5.03 -11.37 0.47
N TYR A 115 -4.81 -12.03 -0.65
CA TYR A 115 -5.83 -12.48 -1.60
C TYR A 115 -5.89 -13.99 -1.66
N ASN A 116 -7.08 -14.50 -2.01
CA ASN A 116 -7.32 -15.92 -2.29
C ASN A 116 -6.95 -16.85 -1.14
N ALA A 117 -7.11 -16.39 0.11
CA ALA A 117 -6.92 -17.25 1.27
C ALA A 117 -7.90 -18.42 1.21
N GLY A 118 -7.38 -19.64 1.36
CA GLY A 118 -8.20 -20.83 1.49
C GLY A 118 -9.11 -20.76 2.73
N LEU A 119 -10.31 -21.32 2.62
CA LEU A 119 -11.26 -21.38 3.74
C LEU A 119 -11.22 -22.72 4.44
N THR A 120 -11.29 -22.68 5.76
CA THR A 120 -11.47 -23.84 6.61
C THR A 120 -12.90 -24.39 6.53
N ALA A 121 -13.20 -25.48 7.20
CA ALA A 121 -14.55 -26.04 7.28
C ALA A 121 -15.55 -25.08 7.94
N SER A 122 -15.10 -24.14 8.77
CA SER A 122 -15.93 -23.08 9.36
C SER A 122 -16.19 -21.89 8.40
N GLY A 123 -15.62 -21.91 7.18
CA GLY A 123 -15.75 -20.84 6.20
C GLY A 123 -14.87 -19.61 6.47
N LEU A 124 -13.96 -19.70 7.42
CA LEU A 124 -13.01 -18.65 7.76
C LEU A 124 -11.63 -18.96 7.18
N PRO A 125 -10.84 -17.93 6.85
CA PRO A 125 -9.45 -18.14 6.44
C PRO A 125 -8.59 -18.66 7.60
N ASP A 126 -7.46 -19.27 7.26
CA ASP A 126 -6.39 -19.62 8.19
C ASP A 126 -5.04 -19.21 7.56
N VAL A 127 -4.65 -17.97 7.81
CA VAL A 127 -3.46 -17.35 7.23
C VAL A 127 -2.54 -16.87 8.33
N HIS A 128 -1.27 -17.24 8.22
CA HIS A 128 -0.20 -16.85 9.11
C HIS A 128 0.76 -15.92 8.36
N VAL A 129 1.04 -14.75 8.94
CA VAL A 129 1.95 -13.75 8.37
C VAL A 129 3.11 -13.52 9.32
N GLU A 130 4.33 -13.74 8.85
CA GLU A 130 5.56 -13.44 9.59
C GLU A 130 6.39 -12.41 8.81
N TYR A 131 6.96 -11.44 9.52
CA TYR A 131 7.87 -10.45 8.96
C TYR A 131 9.28 -10.74 9.45
N THR A 132 10.17 -11.04 8.52
CA THR A 132 11.58 -11.29 8.78
C THR A 132 12.41 -10.16 8.21
N PHE A 133 13.35 -9.66 8.99
CA PHE A 133 14.27 -8.60 8.61
C PHE A 133 15.66 -9.16 8.45
N ASN A 134 16.29 -8.80 7.34
CA ASN A 134 17.65 -9.18 7.03
C ASN A 134 18.49 -7.92 6.80
N THR A 135 19.74 -7.97 7.20
CA THR A 135 20.75 -6.98 6.82
C THR A 135 21.43 -7.42 5.54
N ARG A 136 21.80 -6.47 4.69
CA ARG A 136 22.56 -6.75 3.49
C ARG A 136 24.05 -6.59 3.75
N GLY A 137 24.73 -7.72 3.87
CA GLY A 137 26.20 -7.78 3.99
C GLY A 137 26.90 -7.99 2.64
N PRO A 138 28.24 -7.97 2.62
CA PRO A 138 29.03 -8.22 1.41
C PRO A 138 28.86 -9.63 0.84
N ASP A 139 28.56 -10.60 1.69
CA ASP A 139 28.38 -12.02 1.33
C ASP A 139 26.92 -12.43 1.11
N GLY A 140 25.98 -11.46 1.18
CA GLY A 140 24.53 -11.68 1.00
C GLY A 140 23.68 -11.14 2.13
N ASP A 141 22.43 -11.58 2.15
CA ASP A 141 21.47 -11.17 3.17
C ASP A 141 21.61 -12.05 4.42
N GLU A 142 21.79 -11.42 5.58
CA GLU A 142 21.93 -12.08 6.88
C GLU A 142 20.69 -11.80 7.73
N TYR A 143 20.14 -12.83 8.36
CA TYR A 143 19.02 -12.70 9.28
C TYR A 143 19.37 -11.74 10.42
N PHE A 144 18.50 -10.77 10.65
CA PHE A 144 18.66 -9.81 11.74
C PHE A 144 17.61 -10.03 12.83
N ASN A 145 16.33 -9.97 12.47
CA ASN A 145 15.21 -10.04 13.42
C ASN A 145 13.91 -10.47 12.75
N ARG A 146 12.89 -10.77 13.55
CA ARG A 146 11.53 -11.01 13.10
C ARG A 146 10.51 -10.46 14.10
N THR A 147 9.30 -10.17 13.64
CA THR A 147 8.20 -9.80 14.52
C THR A 147 7.49 -11.04 15.05
N ASN A 148 6.61 -10.84 16.04
CA ASN A 148 5.59 -11.85 16.33
C ASN A 148 4.69 -12.03 15.10
N PRO A 149 4.23 -13.25 14.82
CA PRO A 149 3.34 -13.49 13.70
C PRO A 149 1.99 -12.79 13.89
N GLN A 150 1.35 -12.47 12.76
CA GLN A 150 -0.03 -12.01 12.69
C GLN A 150 -0.88 -13.14 12.10
N ASP A 151 -1.88 -13.58 12.85
CA ASP A 151 -2.78 -14.64 12.43
C ASP A 151 -4.12 -14.08 11.98
N PHE A 152 -4.66 -14.67 10.91
CA PHE A 152 -6.01 -14.42 10.42
C PHE A 152 -6.77 -15.76 10.43
N ASN A 153 -7.29 -16.13 11.58
CA ASN A 153 -8.00 -17.37 11.81
C ASN A 153 -9.24 -17.15 12.69
N GLU A 154 -9.94 -18.23 13.02
CA GLU A 154 -11.18 -18.17 13.79
C GLU A 154 -11.03 -17.49 15.17
N GLN A 155 -9.83 -17.54 15.77
CA GLN A 155 -9.57 -16.93 17.08
C GLN A 155 -9.23 -15.44 16.98
N ALA A 156 -8.61 -15.01 15.88
CA ALA A 156 -8.08 -13.67 15.70
C ALA A 156 -9.02 -12.74 14.93
N LEU A 157 -9.85 -13.30 14.05
CA LEU A 157 -10.77 -12.52 13.23
C LEU A 157 -11.97 -12.02 14.03
N PRO A 158 -12.49 -10.82 13.73
CA PRO A 158 -13.68 -10.30 14.39
C PRO A 158 -14.91 -11.16 14.07
N GLN A 159 -15.85 -11.20 15.02
CA GLN A 159 -17.12 -11.90 14.82
C GLN A 159 -17.85 -11.36 13.57
N GLY A 160 -18.32 -12.25 12.71
CA GLY A 160 -19.01 -11.89 11.47
C GLY A 160 -18.06 -11.51 10.33
N PHE A 161 -16.76 -11.81 10.45
CA PHE A 161 -15.84 -11.68 9.32
C PHE A 161 -16.24 -12.64 8.19
N ASP A 162 -16.33 -12.13 6.96
CA ASP A 162 -16.74 -12.90 5.78
C ASP A 162 -16.05 -12.33 4.53
N LEU A 163 -15.19 -13.13 3.90
CA LEU A 163 -14.53 -12.77 2.65
C LEU A 163 -15.53 -12.63 1.48
N ALA A 164 -16.60 -13.42 1.48
CA ALA A 164 -17.62 -13.34 0.43
C ALA A 164 -18.45 -12.05 0.53
N ALA A 165 -18.57 -11.47 1.71
CA ALA A 165 -19.18 -10.16 1.93
C ALA A 165 -18.24 -8.98 1.58
N GLY A 166 -17.02 -9.26 1.07
CA GLY A 166 -16.05 -8.25 0.67
C GLY A 166 -15.13 -7.77 1.79
N HIS A 167 -15.12 -8.44 2.96
CA HIS A 167 -14.11 -8.16 3.97
C HIS A 167 -12.73 -8.54 3.44
N GLN A 168 -11.71 -7.78 3.81
CA GLN A 168 -10.35 -7.96 3.31
C GLN A 168 -9.40 -8.35 4.45
N LEU A 169 -8.46 -9.23 4.12
CA LEU A 169 -7.34 -9.52 5.01
C LEU A 169 -6.26 -8.46 4.80
N VAL A 170 -6.19 -7.53 5.73
CA VAL A 170 -5.18 -6.47 5.72
C VAL A 170 -4.11 -6.82 6.73
N ALA A 171 -2.95 -7.27 6.24
CA ALA A 171 -1.77 -7.49 7.07
C ALA A 171 -1.05 -6.16 7.30
N GLY A 172 -0.63 -5.91 8.53
CA GLY A 172 0.08 -4.69 8.87
C GLY A 172 0.91 -4.85 10.14
N GLN A 173 2.15 -4.34 10.08
CA GLN A 173 3.09 -4.35 11.18
C GLN A 173 3.81 -3.01 11.28
N ALA A 174 3.76 -2.40 12.46
CA ALA A 174 4.59 -1.26 12.81
C ALA A 174 5.88 -1.75 13.50
N VAL A 175 7.01 -1.23 13.06
CA VAL A 175 8.34 -1.63 13.53
C VAL A 175 9.16 -0.40 13.85
N SER A 176 9.64 -0.28 15.09
CA SER A 176 10.64 0.73 15.47
C SER A 176 11.99 0.37 14.85
N LEU A 177 12.61 1.33 14.19
CA LEU A 177 13.94 1.14 13.60
C LEU A 177 15.09 1.43 14.57
N SER A 178 14.80 1.77 15.83
CA SER A 178 15.84 2.11 16.83
C SER A 178 16.77 0.96 17.17
N GLU A 179 16.38 -0.28 16.92
CA GLU A 179 17.19 -1.48 17.16
C GLU A 179 17.86 -2.01 15.89
N PHE A 180 17.63 -1.35 14.75
CA PHE A 180 18.24 -1.73 13.48
C PHE A 180 19.65 -1.14 13.36
N PRO A 181 20.59 -1.88 12.76
CA PRO A 181 21.98 -1.44 12.59
C PRO A 181 22.14 -0.24 11.65
#